data_07fa1cda8efff8390ced63dc1337b1f7
#
_entry.id   07fa1cda8efff8390ced63dc1337b1f7
#
_cell.length_a   1.000
_cell.length_b   1.000
_cell.length_c   1.000
_cell.angle_alpha   90.00
_cell.angle_beta   90.00
_cell.angle_gamma   90.00
#
_symmetry.space_group_name_H-M   'P 1'
#
loop_
_entity.id
_entity.type
_entity.pdbx_description
1 polymer ?
#
loop_
_entity_poly.entity_id
_entity_poly.type
_entity_poly.pdbx_seq_one_letter_code
_entity_poly.pdbx_strand_id
1 'polypeptide(L)'
;MVTKIMKGLNQFFSQFGTAYIETSIPESVSFPYITYKCGSEDWKNKALISCSIYSKSSSYKEVSEIAEKILDSARDGVIIDIEGGYLCIYLGEPEFQIVPNTDYNIRQGYINLVVHCEVK
;
A
#
# COMPACT_ATOMS: atom_id res chain seq x y z
N MET A 1 7.06 -15.18 11.62
CA MET A 1 5.78 -14.70 11.09
C MET A 1 5.89 -13.32 10.44
N VAL A 2 6.65 -12.39 11.00
CA VAL A 2 6.82 -11.04 10.43
C VAL A 2 7.34 -11.09 8.99
N THR A 3 8.33 -11.90 8.72
CA THR A 3 8.88 -12.05 7.36
C THR A 3 7.82 -12.48 6.35
N LYS A 4 6.94 -13.40 6.76
CA LYS A 4 5.86 -13.91 5.91
C LYS A 4 4.79 -12.85 5.69
N ILE A 5 4.49 -12.05 6.71
CA ILE A 5 3.55 -10.93 6.61
C ILE A 5 4.09 -9.90 5.62
N MET A 6 5.35 -9.52 5.74
CA MET A 6 5.96 -8.53 4.84
C MET A 6 5.98 -9.02 3.39
N LYS A 7 6.24 -10.31 3.19
CA LYS A 7 6.18 -10.91 1.86
C LYS A 7 4.76 -10.84 1.29
N GLY A 8 3.76 -11.12 2.10
CA GLY A 8 2.36 -11.05 1.71
C GLY A 8 1.93 -9.62 1.35
N LEU A 9 2.37 -8.64 2.12
CA LEU A 9 2.08 -7.23 1.82
C LEU A 9 2.73 -6.80 0.50
N ASN A 10 3.97 -7.20 0.27
CA ASN A 10 4.63 -6.88 -0.99
C ASN A 10 3.91 -7.53 -2.17
N GLN A 11 3.47 -8.77 -2.01
CA GLN A 11 2.67 -9.47 -3.02
C GLN A 11 1.39 -8.71 -3.33
N PHE A 12 0.69 -8.22 -2.30
CA PHE A 12 -0.54 -7.45 -2.48
C PHE A 12 -0.27 -6.16 -3.28
N PHE A 13 0.66 -5.34 -2.82
CA PHE A 13 0.93 -4.06 -3.47
C PHE A 13 1.51 -4.21 -4.87
N SER A 14 2.29 -5.26 -5.10
CA SER A 14 2.91 -5.51 -6.41
C SER A 14 1.92 -5.83 -7.51
N GLN A 15 0.67 -6.13 -7.18
CA GLN A 15 -0.40 -6.31 -8.16
C GLN A 15 -0.77 -5.00 -8.85
N PHE A 16 -0.48 -3.88 -8.22
CA PHE A 16 -0.91 -2.55 -8.68
C PHE A 16 0.22 -1.72 -9.28
N GLY A 17 1.45 -2.19 -9.19
CA GLY A 17 2.62 -1.51 -9.72
C GLY A 17 3.87 -1.94 -9.00
N THR A 18 4.99 -1.29 -9.29
CA THR A 18 6.23 -1.55 -8.60
C THR A 18 6.14 -1.02 -7.17
N ALA A 19 6.30 -1.89 -6.20
CA ALA A 19 6.09 -1.55 -4.80
C ALA A 19 7.34 -1.79 -3.97
N TYR A 20 7.61 -0.85 -3.05
CA TYR A 20 8.74 -0.91 -2.13
C TYR A 20 8.26 -0.63 -0.72
N ILE A 21 8.86 -1.29 0.26
CA ILE A 21 8.69 -0.85 1.64
C ILE A 21 9.44 0.48 1.80
N GLU A 22 8.86 1.43 2.53
CA GLU A 22 9.36 2.81 2.60
C GLU A 22 10.84 2.91 3.03
N THR A 23 11.30 1.98 3.85
CA THR A 23 12.69 1.97 4.34
C THR A 23 13.68 1.36 3.35
N SER A 24 13.22 0.82 2.24
CA SER A 24 14.06 0.10 1.26
C SER A 24 13.81 0.57 -0.17
N ILE A 25 13.65 1.87 -0.37
CA ILE A 25 13.44 2.46 -1.69
C ILE A 25 14.80 2.59 -2.39
N PRO A 26 14.96 2.06 -3.61
CA PRO A 26 16.21 2.23 -4.37
C PRO A 26 16.50 3.70 -4.67
N GLU A 27 17.77 4.06 -4.87
CA GLU A 27 18.15 5.42 -5.25
C GLU A 27 17.53 5.84 -6.59
N SER A 28 17.39 4.90 -7.50
CA SER A 28 16.80 5.16 -8.81
C SER A 28 15.51 4.37 -8.94
N VAL A 29 14.39 5.08 -9.10
CA VAL A 29 13.08 4.46 -9.26
C VAL A 29 12.44 4.92 -10.56
N SER A 30 11.65 4.01 -11.15
CA SER A 30 10.83 4.34 -12.32
C SER A 30 9.42 4.66 -11.87
N PHE A 31 8.85 5.72 -12.41
CA PHE A 31 7.47 6.10 -12.12
C PHE A 31 6.48 5.36 -13.04
N PRO A 32 5.26 5.06 -12.62
CA PRO A 32 4.79 5.23 -11.24
C PRO A 32 5.32 4.15 -10.31
N TYR A 33 5.38 4.45 -9.04
CA TYR A 33 5.75 3.44 -8.04
C TYR A 33 4.94 3.65 -6.75
N ILE A 34 4.95 2.61 -5.93
CA ILE A 34 4.18 2.55 -4.70
C ILE A 34 5.16 2.33 -3.54
N THR A 35 4.95 3.03 -2.43
CA THR A 35 5.66 2.73 -1.19
C THR A 35 4.65 2.41 -0.11
N TYR A 36 5.01 1.58 0.84
CA TYR A 36 4.15 1.28 1.98
C TYR A 36 4.97 1.20 3.26
N LYS A 37 4.32 1.53 4.37
CA LYS A 37 4.94 1.42 5.69
C LYS A 37 3.92 0.95 6.71
N CYS A 38 4.41 0.28 7.74
CA CYS A 38 3.62 -0.18 8.86
C CYS A 38 3.60 0.89 9.94
N GLY A 39 2.40 1.34 10.33
CA GLY A 39 2.24 2.32 11.40
C GLY A 39 2.00 1.69 12.76
N SER A 40 1.71 0.40 12.80
CA SER A 40 1.46 -0.36 14.02
C SER A 40 1.87 -1.80 13.78
N GLU A 41 2.32 -2.48 14.83
CA GLU A 41 2.81 -3.84 14.73
C GLU A 41 1.90 -4.86 15.42
N ASP A 42 0.68 -4.48 15.75
CA ASP A 42 -0.28 -5.41 16.36
C ASP A 42 -1.02 -6.20 15.27
N TRP A 43 -0.30 -7.14 14.67
CA TRP A 43 -0.79 -7.93 13.54
C TRP A 43 -2.00 -8.82 13.87
N LYS A 44 -2.15 -9.21 15.13
CA LYS A 44 -3.27 -10.08 15.53
C LYS A 44 -4.59 -9.35 15.58
N ASN A 45 -4.56 -8.09 15.97
CA ASN A 45 -5.76 -7.28 16.11
C ASN A 45 -5.93 -6.35 14.94
N LYS A 46 -5.01 -5.39 14.80
CA LYS A 46 -5.14 -4.34 13.81
C LYS A 46 -3.81 -3.66 13.58
N ALA A 47 -3.28 -3.79 12.40
CA ALA A 47 -2.10 -3.07 11.99
C ALA A 47 -2.50 -2.01 10.97
N LEU A 48 -1.94 -0.81 11.10
CA LEU A 48 -2.18 0.28 10.15
C LEU A 48 -1.07 0.28 9.11
N ILE A 49 -1.47 0.26 7.84
CA ILE A 49 -0.54 0.31 6.71
C ILE A 49 -0.84 1.57 5.93
N SER A 50 0.19 2.38 5.73
CA SER A 50 0.10 3.58 4.90
C SER A 50 0.77 3.29 3.57
N CYS A 51 0.12 3.68 2.49
CA CYS A 51 0.60 3.45 1.14
C CYS A 51 0.66 4.78 0.40
N SER A 52 1.79 5.09 -0.22
CA SER A 52 1.94 6.27 -1.07
C SER A 52 2.11 5.83 -2.51
N ILE A 53 1.47 6.55 -3.41
CA ILE A 53 1.54 6.32 -4.85
C ILE A 53 2.17 7.55 -5.48
N TYR A 54 3.22 7.35 -6.25
CA TYR A 54 3.96 8.46 -6.91
C TYR A 54 3.86 8.31 -8.41
N SER A 55 3.52 9.40 -9.07
CA SER A 55 3.45 9.47 -10.53
C SER A 55 4.23 10.68 -11.02
N LYS A 56 4.96 10.53 -12.11
CA LYS A 56 5.66 11.62 -12.76
C LYS A 56 4.74 12.21 -13.80
N SER A 57 3.91 13.18 -13.37
CA SER A 57 2.85 13.75 -14.18
C SER A 57 2.44 15.10 -13.61
N SER A 58 1.87 15.96 -14.47
CA SER A 58 1.25 17.21 -14.03
C SER A 58 -0.21 17.00 -13.63
N SER A 59 -0.72 15.79 -13.74
CA SER A 59 -2.11 15.45 -13.48
C SER A 59 -2.19 14.34 -12.41
N TYR A 60 -3.28 14.31 -11.64
CA TYR A 60 -3.54 13.25 -10.67
C TYR A 60 -4.24 12.04 -11.26
N LYS A 61 -4.42 12.00 -12.59
CA LYS A 61 -5.14 10.91 -13.24
C LYS A 61 -4.52 9.53 -12.94
N GLU A 62 -3.23 9.39 -13.16
CA GLU A 62 -2.54 8.11 -12.96
C GLU A 62 -2.55 7.68 -11.48
N VAL A 63 -2.26 8.62 -10.57
CA VAL A 63 -2.32 8.34 -9.13
C VAL A 63 -3.73 7.90 -8.73
N SER A 64 -4.75 8.60 -9.22
CA SER A 64 -6.14 8.28 -8.90
C SER A 64 -6.55 6.91 -9.45
N GLU A 65 -6.13 6.57 -10.65
CA GLU A 65 -6.45 5.26 -11.25
C GLU A 65 -5.82 4.11 -10.46
N ILE A 66 -4.56 4.27 -10.05
CA ILE A 66 -3.88 3.26 -9.24
C ILE A 66 -4.56 3.15 -7.86
N ALA A 67 -4.84 4.31 -7.24
CA ALA A 67 -5.52 4.34 -5.96
C ALA A 67 -6.87 3.64 -6.01
N GLU A 68 -7.67 3.89 -7.06
CA GLU A 68 -8.97 3.27 -7.23
C GLU A 68 -8.89 1.75 -7.28
N LYS A 69 -7.88 1.22 -7.96
CA LYS A 69 -7.69 -0.24 -8.03
C LYS A 69 -7.38 -0.84 -6.65
N ILE A 70 -6.53 -0.16 -5.88
CA ILE A 70 -6.19 -0.61 -4.53
C ILE A 70 -7.42 -0.54 -3.63
N LEU A 71 -8.13 0.59 -3.65
CA LEU A 71 -9.31 0.80 -2.82
C LEU A 71 -10.42 -0.20 -3.16
N ASP A 72 -10.67 -0.43 -4.44
CA ASP A 72 -11.70 -1.39 -4.86
C ASP A 72 -11.33 -2.81 -4.43
N SER A 73 -10.06 -3.18 -4.49
CA SER A 73 -9.60 -4.49 -4.04
C SER A 73 -9.83 -4.69 -2.55
N ALA A 74 -9.65 -3.65 -1.74
CA ALA A 74 -9.76 -3.74 -0.29
C ALA A 74 -11.14 -3.36 0.27
N ARG A 75 -12.05 -2.87 -0.57
CA ARG A 75 -13.35 -2.31 -0.12
C ARG A 75 -14.19 -3.29 0.68
N ASP A 76 -14.29 -4.53 0.23
CA ASP A 76 -15.05 -5.58 0.93
C ASP A 76 -14.13 -6.51 1.73
N GLY A 77 -12.87 -6.11 1.90
CA GLY A 77 -11.86 -6.94 2.50
C GLY A 77 -11.23 -7.89 1.48
N VAL A 78 -9.94 -8.07 1.54
CA VAL A 78 -9.23 -9.01 0.69
C VAL A 78 -8.38 -9.93 1.55
N ILE A 79 -8.31 -11.19 1.16
CA ILE A 79 -7.51 -12.19 1.86
C ILE A 79 -6.28 -12.52 1.02
N ILE A 80 -5.12 -12.41 1.63
CA ILE A 80 -3.85 -12.78 1.02
C ILE A 80 -3.28 -13.95 1.80
N ASP A 81 -3.15 -15.08 1.15
CA ASP A 81 -2.56 -16.28 1.78
C ASP A 81 -1.07 -16.08 1.99
N ILE A 82 -0.62 -16.47 3.17
CA ILE A 82 0.80 -16.50 3.52
C ILE A 82 1.11 -17.86 4.14
N GLU A 83 2.38 -18.20 4.25
CA GLU A 83 2.76 -19.43 4.89
C GLU A 83 2.37 -19.41 6.37
N GLY A 84 1.54 -20.35 6.78
CA GLY A 84 1.07 -20.49 8.16
C GLY A 84 -0.17 -19.67 8.50
N GLY A 85 -0.81 -19.00 7.52
CA GLY A 85 -1.99 -18.22 7.80
C GLY A 85 -2.46 -17.39 6.61
N TYR A 86 -3.07 -16.26 6.92
CA TYR A 86 -3.50 -15.30 5.90
C TYR A 86 -3.59 -13.90 6.47
N LEU A 87 -3.55 -12.92 5.57
CA LEU A 87 -3.77 -11.51 5.91
C LEU A 87 -5.16 -11.11 5.44
N CYS A 88 -5.85 -10.32 6.26
CA CYS A 88 -7.09 -9.65 5.86
C CYS A 88 -6.79 -8.17 5.74
N ILE A 89 -7.07 -7.60 4.58
CA ILE A 89 -6.77 -6.20 4.29
C ILE A 89 -8.08 -5.46 4.03
N TYR A 90 -8.29 -4.36 4.75
CA TYR A 90 -9.50 -3.54 4.67
C TYR A 90 -9.13 -2.09 4.45
N LEU A 91 -10.12 -1.26 4.10
CA LEU A 91 -9.93 0.19 4.00
C LEU A 91 -9.73 0.80 5.39
N GLY A 92 -8.79 1.74 5.47
CA GLY A 92 -8.61 2.59 6.65
C GLY A 92 -9.26 3.95 6.46
N GLU A 93 -8.99 4.88 7.35
CA GLU A 93 -9.53 6.24 7.31
C GLU A 93 -8.42 7.26 7.51
N PRO A 94 -8.40 8.32 6.68
CA PRO A 94 -9.18 8.49 5.45
C PRO A 94 -8.74 7.47 4.40
N GLU A 95 -9.68 7.10 3.52
CA GLU A 95 -9.38 6.10 2.48
C GLU A 95 -8.27 6.58 1.56
N PHE A 96 -8.40 7.82 1.07
CA PHE A 96 -7.49 8.37 0.09
C PHE A 96 -7.32 9.88 0.31
N GLN A 97 -6.09 10.35 0.15
CA GLN A 97 -5.74 11.76 0.23
C GLN A 97 -4.78 12.11 -0.89
N ILE A 98 -4.97 13.28 -1.48
CA ILE A 98 -3.98 13.86 -2.37
C ILE A 98 -2.96 14.60 -1.51
N VAL A 99 -1.69 14.31 -1.71
CA VAL A 99 -0.61 14.89 -0.91
C VAL A 99 0.13 15.91 -1.76
N PRO A 100 0.23 17.18 -1.33
CA PRO A 100 1.03 18.17 -2.03
C PRO A 100 2.49 17.74 -2.13
N ASN A 101 3.10 17.97 -3.28
CA ASN A 101 4.51 17.69 -3.51
C ASN A 101 5.19 18.97 -3.99
N THR A 102 6.43 19.19 -3.58
CA THR A 102 7.20 20.37 -3.96
C THR A 102 7.68 20.32 -5.40
N ASP A 103 7.73 19.12 -5.98
CA ASP A 103 8.11 18.96 -7.39
C ASP A 103 6.85 19.01 -8.25
N TYR A 104 6.80 19.96 -9.20
CA TYR A 104 5.64 20.14 -10.08
C TYR A 104 5.37 18.95 -10.99
N ASN A 105 6.37 18.11 -11.22
CA ASN A 105 6.24 16.95 -12.11
C ASN A 105 5.88 15.66 -11.37
N ILE A 106 5.76 15.73 -10.05
CA ILE A 106 5.44 14.55 -9.24
C ILE A 106 4.12 14.76 -8.54
N ARG A 107 3.24 13.79 -8.66
CA ARG A 107 1.96 13.74 -7.93
C ARG A 107 1.97 12.57 -6.97
N GLN A 108 1.45 12.81 -5.79
CA GLN A 108 1.44 11.80 -4.73
C GLN A 108 0.03 11.61 -4.18
N GLY A 109 -0.40 10.36 -4.09
CA GLY A 109 -1.61 9.97 -3.39
C GLY A 109 -1.25 9.14 -2.18
N TYR A 110 -2.13 9.15 -1.17
CA TYR A 110 -1.90 8.48 0.10
C TYR A 110 -3.14 7.67 0.46
N ILE A 111 -2.94 6.40 0.79
CA ILE A 111 -4.02 5.47 1.14
C ILE A 111 -3.73 4.89 2.51
N ASN A 112 -4.76 4.75 3.32
CA ASN A 112 -4.67 4.06 4.61
C ASN A 112 -5.42 2.74 4.53
N LEU A 113 -4.78 1.68 4.98
CA LEU A 113 -5.35 0.34 5.04
C LEU A 113 -5.21 -0.22 6.45
N VAL A 114 -6.09 -1.14 6.77
CA VAL A 114 -6.04 -1.90 8.01
C VAL A 114 -5.78 -3.35 7.67
N VAL A 115 -4.83 -3.95 8.35
CA VAL A 115 -4.44 -5.34 8.10
C VAL A 115 -4.44 -6.11 9.40
N HIS A 116 -4.97 -7.33 9.39
CA HIS A 116 -4.73 -8.25 10.48
C HIS A 116 -4.30 -9.61 9.94
N CYS A 117 -3.55 -10.32 10.76
CA CYS A 117 -3.01 -11.62 10.39
C CYS A 117 -3.72 -12.71 11.20
N GLU A 118 -4.24 -13.71 10.49
CA GLU A 118 -4.79 -14.91 11.11
C GLU A 118 -3.81 -16.06 10.92
N VAL A 119 -3.53 -16.78 12.00
CA VAL A 119 -2.64 -17.93 11.99
C VAL A 119 -3.47 -19.19 11.90
N LYS A 120 -3.10 -20.07 11.01
CA LYS A 120 -3.74 -21.39 10.87
C LYS A 120 -3.15 -22.38 11.86
#